data_08f24ceed22b6848cc30ff0737737795
#
_entry.id   08f24ceed22b6848cc30ff0737737795
#
_cell.length_a   1.000
_cell.length_b   1.000
_cell.length_c   1.000
_cell.angle_alpha   90.00
_cell.angle_beta   90.00
_cell.angle_gamma   90.00
#
_symmetry.space_group_name_H-M   'P 1'
#
loop_
_entity.id
_entity.type
_entity.pdbx_description
1 polymer ?
#
loop_
_entity_poly.entity_id
_entity_poly.type
_entity_poly.pdbx_seq_one_letter_code
_entity_poly.pdbx_strand_id
1 'polypeptide(L)'
;MKKKLVSFGMAAMMAASLAACGGSKPAETTAAAGDAETTAAAEGAETEAAAEGGTLKVGVIGPLTGAGAAYGNAVANGAELAAKEINEAGGINGMMIETKAEDDENDPEKSINAYNTLKDWGMQVLDGPTTSKPCIAVGAEAESDNMFLITPSGSAVECVATDNAFRVCFADPDQGTASAKYIGENKLATKIAIIYDSSTEYSSGIREAFVAEAANQGLEIVADEAFTADSNTDFSVQLDKAKDAGAELVFLPIYYQEASIILKQAHDKEFAPIFFGCDGMDGILSVTNFDTSLAEGLMLLTPFSTTEESSKAFTEAYVAAYGIEPNQFAADSYDAIYAIKAAVEQAGVTADMSASDICDALKPAMTEISIDGLTGTGMVWNANGEPNKAPKAVKIVNGEYEMQ
;
A
#
# COMPACT_ATOMS: atom_id res chain seq x y z
N MET A 1 -54.67 10.47 -25.65
CA MET A 1 -55.04 11.69 -26.42
C MET A 1 -53.80 12.55 -26.59
N LYS A 2 -53.47 12.77 -27.89
CA LYS A 2 -52.75 13.90 -28.54
C LYS A 2 -51.40 14.34 -27.86
N LYS A 3 -50.25 13.95 -28.36
CA LYS A 3 -49.45 14.51 -29.51
C LYS A 3 -49.23 16.01 -29.40
N LYS A 4 -47.92 16.42 -29.30
CA LYS A 4 -47.28 17.25 -30.32
C LYS A 4 -45.75 17.28 -30.13
N LEU A 5 -45.04 16.75 -31.13
CA LEU A 5 -43.69 17.10 -31.55
C LEU A 5 -43.64 18.55 -32.03
N VAL A 6 -42.52 19.24 -31.82
CA VAL A 6 -41.99 20.20 -32.81
C VAL A 6 -40.46 20.05 -32.85
N SER A 7 -40.02 19.74 -34.05
CA SER A 7 -38.64 19.67 -34.57
C SER A 7 -38.41 21.00 -35.35
N PHE A 8 -37.14 21.40 -35.49
CA PHE A 8 -36.50 22.20 -36.56
C PHE A 8 -35.26 22.87 -35.93
N GLY A 9 -34.08 22.92 -36.45
CA GLY A 9 -33.59 22.62 -37.77
C GLY A 9 -32.24 23.32 -37.95
N MET A 10 -31.38 22.60 -38.59
CA MET A 10 -30.15 22.92 -39.32
C MET A 10 -29.83 24.39 -39.64
N ALA A 11 -28.53 24.76 -39.55
CA ALA A 11 -27.79 25.30 -40.70
C ALA A 11 -26.28 25.36 -40.44
N ALA A 12 -25.54 24.70 -41.31
CA ALA A 12 -24.11 24.85 -41.55
C ALA A 12 -23.85 26.07 -42.43
N MET A 13 -22.70 26.72 -42.27
CA MET A 13 -22.05 27.41 -43.40
C MET A 13 -20.54 27.47 -43.24
N MET A 14 -19.87 26.89 -44.20
CA MET A 14 -18.46 27.10 -44.55
C MET A 14 -18.25 28.47 -45.18
N ALA A 15 -17.05 29.02 -45.04
CA ALA A 15 -16.36 29.68 -46.16
C ALA A 15 -14.88 29.89 -45.88
N ALA A 16 -14.09 29.42 -46.79
CA ALA A 16 -12.65 29.64 -46.96
C ALA A 16 -12.42 30.80 -47.95
N SER A 17 -11.25 31.48 -47.83
CA SER A 17 -10.51 32.13 -48.96
C SER A 17 -9.20 32.71 -48.39
N LEU A 18 -8.03 32.26 -48.76
CA LEU A 18 -7.21 32.50 -49.93
C LEU A 18 -6.54 33.88 -49.98
N ALA A 19 -5.25 33.88 -49.76
CA ALA A 19 -4.08 34.32 -50.51
C ALA A 19 -3.99 35.76 -51.07
N ALA A 20 -2.78 36.33 -50.89
CA ALA A 20 -1.89 36.83 -51.94
C ALA A 20 -0.74 37.68 -51.32
N CYS A 21 0.49 37.32 -51.43
CA CYS A 21 1.51 37.70 -52.43
C CYS A 21 1.97 39.15 -52.46
N GLY A 22 3.28 39.37 -52.34
CA GLY A 22 4.09 40.51 -52.84
C GLY A 22 5.19 40.87 -51.81
N GLY A 23 6.37 40.68 -51.93
CA GLY A 23 7.42 40.65 -52.95
C GLY A 23 8.18 41.97 -52.96
N SER A 24 9.45 42.02 -52.39
CA SER A 24 10.62 42.73 -52.98
C SER A 24 11.84 42.70 -52.03
N LYS A 25 12.95 42.19 -52.53
CA LYS A 25 14.35 42.35 -52.12
C LYS A 25 14.92 43.59 -52.92
N PRO A 26 16.18 44.04 -52.76
CA PRO A 26 17.26 43.79 -51.76
C PRO A 26 18.01 45.06 -51.32
N ALA A 27 18.96 44.97 -50.39
CA ALA A 27 20.26 45.65 -50.44
C ALA A 27 21.21 45.08 -49.41
N GLU A 28 22.39 44.73 -49.88
CA GLU A 28 23.58 44.34 -49.13
C GLU A 28 24.19 45.48 -48.35
N THR A 29 24.88 45.16 -47.22
CA THR A 29 26.29 45.58 -47.01
C THR A 29 26.86 44.91 -45.73
N THR A 30 27.85 44.07 -45.94
CA THR A 30 29.20 43.84 -45.38
C THR A 30 29.44 43.90 -43.85
N ALA A 31 29.87 42.71 -43.34
CA ALA A 31 31.09 42.39 -42.57
C ALA A 31 31.31 42.97 -41.18
N ALA A 32 31.40 42.06 -40.20
CA ALA A 32 32.59 41.81 -39.39
C ALA A 32 32.43 40.57 -38.50
N ALA A 33 33.47 39.76 -38.44
CA ALA A 33 33.61 38.49 -37.74
C ALA A 33 33.61 38.69 -36.23
N GLY A 34 33.04 37.73 -35.52
CA GLY A 34 33.16 37.53 -34.09
C GLY A 34 32.85 36.09 -33.79
N ASP A 35 33.86 35.27 -33.57
CA ASP A 35 33.74 33.87 -33.14
C ASP A 35 32.98 33.79 -31.82
N ALA A 36 31.88 33.07 -31.81
CA ALA A 36 31.28 32.54 -30.61
C ALA A 36 31.07 31.03 -30.81
N GLU A 37 31.90 30.28 -30.16
CA GLU A 37 31.75 28.83 -29.98
C GLU A 37 30.37 28.51 -29.44
N THR A 38 29.57 27.86 -30.26
CA THR A 38 28.36 27.18 -29.82
C THR A 38 28.79 25.83 -29.29
N THR A 39 28.90 25.71 -27.98
CA THR A 39 28.96 24.42 -27.32
C THR A 39 27.58 23.76 -27.49
N ALA A 40 27.51 22.81 -28.38
CA ALA A 40 26.42 21.86 -28.45
C ALA A 40 26.41 21.06 -27.15
N ALA A 41 25.34 21.21 -26.35
CA ALA A 41 25.04 20.28 -25.28
C ALA A 41 24.80 18.92 -25.94
N ALA A 42 25.72 18.00 -25.70
CA ALA A 42 25.48 16.59 -25.94
C ALA A 42 24.43 16.15 -24.91
N GLU A 43 23.24 15.82 -25.38
CA GLU A 43 22.34 14.94 -24.65
C GLU A 43 23.11 13.64 -24.44
N GLY A 44 23.51 13.40 -23.20
CA GLY A 44 24.03 12.13 -22.74
C GLY A 44 22.84 11.15 -22.75
N ALA A 45 22.73 10.37 -23.78
CA ALA A 45 22.04 9.09 -23.68
C ALA A 45 22.91 8.27 -22.70
N GLU A 46 22.48 8.15 -21.46
CA GLU A 46 22.92 7.08 -20.58
C GLU A 46 22.50 5.77 -21.26
N THR A 47 23.43 5.15 -21.97
CA THR A 47 23.33 3.75 -22.32
C THR A 47 23.46 2.98 -21.01
N GLU A 48 22.32 2.59 -20.42
CA GLU A 48 22.31 1.53 -19.43
C GLU A 48 23.06 0.34 -20.04
N ALA A 49 24.16 -0.02 -19.42
CA ALA A 49 24.87 -1.24 -19.76
C ALA A 49 23.87 -2.38 -19.48
N ALA A 50 23.43 -3.07 -20.51
CA ALA A 50 22.59 -4.24 -20.36
C ALA A 50 23.29 -5.18 -19.38
N ALA A 51 22.61 -5.52 -18.26
CA ALA A 51 23.14 -6.42 -17.26
C ALA A 51 23.41 -7.78 -17.93
N GLU A 52 24.58 -8.36 -17.71
CA GLU A 52 24.93 -9.66 -18.29
C GLU A 52 23.95 -10.77 -17.88
N GLY A 53 23.21 -10.61 -16.76
CA GLY A 53 22.25 -11.58 -16.22
C GLY A 53 20.79 -11.37 -16.64
N GLY A 54 20.46 -10.29 -17.40
CA GLY A 54 19.08 -9.98 -17.76
C GLY A 54 18.30 -9.20 -16.69
N THR A 55 16.96 -9.25 -16.75
CA THR A 55 16.08 -8.46 -15.87
C THR A 55 14.98 -9.35 -15.29
N LEU A 56 14.74 -9.24 -13.97
CA LEU A 56 13.56 -9.77 -13.29
C LEU A 56 12.50 -8.67 -13.21
N LYS A 57 11.33 -8.90 -13.78
CA LYS A 57 10.22 -7.96 -13.80
C LYS A 57 9.27 -8.21 -12.63
N VAL A 58 9.22 -7.28 -11.69
CA VAL A 58 8.36 -7.32 -10.52
C VAL A 58 7.21 -6.33 -10.70
N GLY A 59 5.98 -6.86 -10.81
CA GLY A 59 4.78 -6.03 -10.79
C GLY A 59 4.46 -5.58 -9.37
N VAL A 60 3.89 -4.38 -9.23
CA VAL A 60 3.41 -3.84 -7.96
C VAL A 60 1.96 -3.41 -8.15
N ILE A 61 1.06 -3.83 -7.25
CA ILE A 61 -0.35 -3.42 -7.29
C ILE A 61 -0.77 -2.83 -5.95
N GLY A 62 -1.38 -1.67 -6.00
CA GLY A 62 -1.96 -1.03 -4.84
C GLY A 62 -2.74 0.23 -5.20
N PRO A 63 -3.46 0.81 -4.24
CA PRO A 63 -4.21 2.05 -4.46
C PRO A 63 -3.25 3.24 -4.54
N LEU A 64 -2.85 3.64 -5.75
CA LEU A 64 -2.00 4.81 -5.97
C LEU A 64 -2.80 6.11 -5.91
N THR A 65 -4.10 6.02 -6.12
CA THR A 65 -5.05 7.14 -6.01
C THR A 65 -6.23 6.78 -5.10
N GLY A 66 -7.05 7.79 -4.74
CA GLY A 66 -8.23 7.59 -3.89
C GLY A 66 -7.93 7.45 -2.40
N ALA A 67 -8.84 6.82 -1.67
CA ALA A 67 -8.84 6.77 -0.21
C ALA A 67 -7.67 5.97 0.39
N GLY A 68 -7.15 4.98 -0.34
CA GLY A 68 -6.01 4.15 0.09
C GLY A 68 -4.64 4.64 -0.40
N ALA A 69 -4.55 5.84 -1.01
CA ALA A 69 -3.34 6.28 -1.70
C ALA A 69 -2.07 6.33 -0.82
N ALA A 70 -2.21 6.55 0.49
CA ALA A 70 -1.07 6.52 1.40
C ALA A 70 -0.44 5.12 1.51
N TYR A 71 -1.23 4.05 1.34
CA TYR A 71 -0.74 2.68 1.34
C TYR A 71 -0.04 2.33 0.03
N GLY A 72 -0.75 2.47 -1.10
CA GLY A 72 -0.25 2.03 -2.40
C GLY A 72 0.98 2.79 -2.85
N ASN A 73 1.02 4.13 -2.65
CA ASN A 73 2.22 4.91 -2.97
C ASN A 73 3.41 4.51 -2.09
N ALA A 74 3.17 4.20 -0.82
CA ALA A 74 4.22 3.73 0.08
C ALA A 74 4.79 2.37 -0.37
N VAL A 75 3.91 1.42 -0.76
CA VAL A 75 4.30 0.13 -1.32
C VAL A 75 5.12 0.30 -2.60
N ALA A 76 4.63 1.09 -3.56
CA ALA A 76 5.35 1.34 -4.81
C ALA A 76 6.74 1.95 -4.58
N ASN A 77 6.83 2.94 -3.70
CA ASN A 77 8.09 3.58 -3.33
C ASN A 77 9.04 2.64 -2.59
N GLY A 78 8.53 1.79 -1.69
CA GLY A 78 9.32 0.78 -0.97
C GLY A 78 9.93 -0.24 -1.92
N ALA A 79 9.13 -0.76 -2.86
CA ALA A 79 9.59 -1.67 -3.90
C ALA A 79 10.66 -1.04 -4.80
N GLU A 80 10.44 0.19 -5.26
CA GLU A 80 11.38 0.91 -6.12
C GLU A 80 12.72 1.17 -5.40
N LEU A 81 12.68 1.60 -4.13
CA LEU A 81 13.89 1.85 -3.35
C LEU A 81 14.69 0.56 -3.14
N ALA A 82 14.03 -0.55 -2.75
CA ALA A 82 14.68 -1.83 -2.60
C ALA A 82 15.30 -2.33 -3.91
N ALA A 83 14.55 -2.25 -5.02
CA ALA A 83 15.04 -2.63 -6.33
C ALA A 83 16.27 -1.82 -6.75
N LYS A 84 16.24 -0.50 -6.51
CA LYS A 84 17.37 0.38 -6.79
C LYS A 84 18.62 -0.03 -5.99
N GLU A 85 18.51 -0.24 -4.68
CA GLU A 85 19.64 -0.62 -3.82
C GLU A 85 20.22 -1.98 -4.20
N ILE A 86 19.37 -2.96 -4.52
CA ILE A 86 19.77 -4.28 -4.99
C ILE A 86 20.52 -4.15 -6.33
N ASN A 87 20.02 -3.34 -7.25
CA ASN A 87 20.64 -3.09 -8.55
C ASN A 87 21.99 -2.40 -8.42
N GLU A 88 22.12 -1.40 -7.54
CA GLU A 88 23.38 -0.73 -7.25
C GLU A 88 24.42 -1.68 -6.63
N ALA A 89 23.97 -2.71 -5.90
CA ALA A 89 24.81 -3.77 -5.36
C ALA A 89 25.17 -4.87 -6.39
N GLY A 90 24.71 -4.76 -7.64
CA GLY A 90 25.02 -5.70 -8.73
C GLY A 90 23.87 -6.65 -9.09
N GLY A 91 22.67 -6.40 -8.59
CA GLY A 91 21.47 -7.18 -8.86
C GLY A 91 21.42 -8.53 -8.13
N ILE A 92 20.50 -9.39 -8.54
CA ILE A 92 20.34 -10.75 -8.04
C ILE A 92 21.10 -11.70 -8.96
N ASN A 93 22.25 -12.20 -8.56
CA ASN A 93 23.12 -13.03 -9.42
C ASN A 93 23.47 -12.35 -10.77
N GLY A 94 23.59 -11.02 -10.80
CA GLY A 94 23.81 -10.21 -12.00
C GLY A 94 22.55 -9.86 -12.79
N MET A 95 21.39 -10.31 -12.38
CA MET A 95 20.08 -9.97 -12.95
C MET A 95 19.55 -8.71 -12.25
N MET A 96 19.19 -7.67 -13.02
CA MET A 96 18.61 -6.43 -12.46
C MET A 96 17.12 -6.62 -12.17
N ILE A 97 16.59 -5.88 -11.20
CA ILE A 97 15.17 -5.80 -10.93
C ILE A 97 14.58 -4.59 -11.66
N GLU A 98 13.48 -4.80 -12.38
CA GLU A 98 12.65 -3.74 -12.94
C GLU A 98 11.27 -3.80 -12.27
N THR A 99 10.85 -2.73 -11.60
CA THR A 99 9.52 -2.64 -10.97
C THR A 99 8.57 -1.83 -11.84
N LYS A 100 7.29 -2.21 -11.83
CA LYS A 100 6.22 -1.41 -12.44
C LYS A 100 5.00 -1.45 -11.54
N ALA A 101 4.51 -0.26 -11.14
CA ALA A 101 3.31 -0.13 -10.32
C ALA A 101 2.07 0.18 -11.16
N GLU A 102 0.94 -0.41 -10.80
CA GLU A 102 -0.38 -0.16 -11.37
C GLU A 102 -1.39 0.15 -10.26
N ASP A 103 -2.27 1.12 -10.54
CA ASP A 103 -3.28 1.62 -9.60
C ASP A 103 -4.52 0.73 -9.60
N ASP A 104 -4.93 0.24 -8.45
CA ASP A 104 -6.17 -0.51 -8.27
C ASP A 104 -7.29 0.31 -7.59
N GLU A 105 -6.99 1.53 -7.15
CA GLU A 105 -7.93 2.40 -6.42
C GLU A 105 -8.63 1.68 -5.24
N ASN A 106 -8.02 0.64 -4.67
CA ASN A 106 -8.61 -0.26 -3.65
C ASN A 106 -9.89 -0.98 -4.12
N ASP A 107 -9.99 -1.27 -5.41
CA ASP A 107 -11.13 -1.92 -6.06
C ASP A 107 -10.74 -3.28 -6.66
N PRO A 108 -11.44 -4.38 -6.34
CA PRO A 108 -11.09 -5.72 -6.82
C PRO A 108 -11.09 -5.87 -8.34
N GLU A 109 -12.05 -5.24 -9.05
CA GLU A 109 -12.13 -5.35 -10.51
C GLU A 109 -10.99 -4.58 -11.18
N LYS A 110 -10.63 -3.39 -10.64
CA LYS A 110 -9.49 -2.62 -11.10
C LYS A 110 -8.18 -3.33 -10.81
N SER A 111 -8.06 -4.01 -9.68
CA SER A 111 -6.88 -4.80 -9.32
C SER A 111 -6.65 -5.97 -10.29
N ILE A 112 -7.70 -6.67 -10.72
CA ILE A 112 -7.61 -7.68 -11.79
C ILE A 112 -7.15 -7.04 -13.11
N ASN A 113 -7.65 -5.84 -13.46
CA ASN A 113 -7.21 -5.13 -14.65
C ASN A 113 -5.73 -4.71 -14.57
N ALA A 114 -5.29 -4.22 -13.40
CA ALA A 114 -3.90 -3.89 -13.12
C ALA A 114 -2.99 -5.12 -13.25
N TYR A 115 -3.41 -6.25 -12.69
CA TYR A 115 -2.72 -7.54 -12.83
C TYR A 115 -2.54 -7.95 -14.31
N ASN A 116 -3.60 -7.88 -15.10
CA ASN A 116 -3.52 -8.20 -16.52
C ASN A 116 -2.61 -7.23 -17.29
N THR A 117 -2.63 -5.93 -16.95
CA THR A 117 -1.71 -4.93 -17.51
C THR A 117 -0.25 -5.26 -17.22
N LEU A 118 0.04 -5.71 -16.00
CA LEU A 118 1.39 -6.15 -15.61
C LEU A 118 1.79 -7.45 -16.30
N LYS A 119 0.88 -8.40 -16.51
CA LYS A 119 1.15 -9.61 -17.33
C LYS A 119 1.52 -9.24 -18.76
N ASP A 120 0.78 -8.31 -19.38
CA ASP A 120 1.07 -7.84 -20.75
C ASP A 120 2.43 -7.11 -20.84
N TRP A 121 2.86 -6.46 -19.76
CA TRP A 121 4.21 -5.90 -19.66
C TRP A 121 5.29 -6.98 -19.51
N GLY A 122 4.93 -8.20 -19.15
CA GLY A 122 5.81 -9.34 -18.96
C GLY A 122 6.27 -9.51 -17.53
N MET A 123 5.44 -9.17 -16.56
CA MET A 123 5.66 -9.44 -15.12
C MET A 123 5.99 -10.91 -14.88
N GLN A 124 6.97 -11.16 -14.01
CA GLN A 124 7.42 -12.51 -13.63
C GLN A 124 7.12 -12.84 -12.16
N VAL A 125 6.99 -11.81 -11.31
CA VAL A 125 6.69 -11.92 -9.88
C VAL A 125 5.80 -10.74 -9.50
N LEU A 126 4.86 -10.92 -8.57
CA LEU A 126 3.97 -9.87 -8.07
C LEU A 126 4.27 -9.52 -6.62
N ASP A 127 4.57 -8.24 -6.32
CA ASP A 127 4.52 -7.60 -5.01
C ASP A 127 3.17 -6.88 -4.86
N GLY A 128 2.26 -7.48 -4.11
CA GLY A 128 0.88 -6.98 -3.99
C GLY A 128 -0.17 -8.05 -4.27
N PRO A 129 -1.47 -7.63 -4.36
CA PRO A 129 -2.02 -6.29 -4.05
C PRO A 129 -1.85 -5.88 -2.58
N THR A 130 -1.84 -4.55 -2.36
CA THR A 130 -1.57 -3.96 -1.05
C THR A 130 -2.67 -4.25 -0.02
N THR A 131 -3.94 -4.20 -0.42
CA THR A 131 -5.09 -4.34 0.49
C THR A 131 -5.81 -5.68 0.30
N SER A 132 -6.48 -6.16 1.35
CA SER A 132 -7.00 -7.53 1.42
C SER A 132 -8.00 -7.89 0.32
N LYS A 133 -9.02 -7.06 0.09
CA LYS A 133 -10.08 -7.37 -0.89
C LYS A 133 -9.55 -7.44 -2.34
N PRO A 134 -8.74 -6.49 -2.84
CA PRO A 134 -7.99 -6.61 -4.08
C PRO A 134 -7.07 -7.83 -4.12
N CYS A 135 -6.35 -8.12 -3.02
CA CYS A 135 -5.43 -9.25 -2.95
C CYS A 135 -6.15 -10.59 -3.13
N ILE A 136 -7.29 -10.78 -2.48
CA ILE A 136 -8.13 -11.98 -2.64
C ILE A 136 -8.56 -12.15 -4.11
N ALA A 137 -9.01 -11.06 -4.74
CA ALA A 137 -9.46 -11.10 -6.13
C ALA A 137 -8.35 -11.46 -7.12
N VAL A 138 -7.16 -10.85 -6.96
CA VAL A 138 -5.99 -11.14 -7.80
C VAL A 138 -5.40 -12.50 -7.47
N GLY A 139 -5.48 -12.97 -6.22
CA GLY A 139 -4.99 -14.29 -5.80
C GLY A 139 -5.56 -15.43 -6.63
N ALA A 140 -6.86 -15.37 -6.97
CA ALA A 140 -7.50 -16.35 -7.83
C ALA A 140 -6.96 -16.37 -9.27
N GLU A 141 -6.66 -15.19 -9.83
CA GLU A 141 -6.05 -15.05 -11.15
C GLU A 141 -4.59 -15.55 -11.13
N ALA A 142 -3.83 -15.16 -10.09
CA ALA A 142 -2.45 -15.58 -9.90
C ALA A 142 -2.31 -17.10 -9.72
N GLU A 143 -3.24 -17.74 -9.00
CA GLU A 143 -3.30 -19.21 -8.89
C GLU A 143 -3.51 -19.86 -10.26
N SER A 144 -4.49 -19.36 -11.04
CA SER A 144 -4.80 -19.87 -12.37
C SER A 144 -3.63 -19.76 -13.35
N ASP A 145 -2.84 -18.70 -13.23
CA ASP A 145 -1.68 -18.44 -14.08
C ASP A 145 -0.38 -19.08 -13.55
N ASN A 146 -0.40 -19.67 -12.35
CA ASN A 146 0.78 -20.08 -11.59
C ASN A 146 1.80 -18.95 -11.51
N MET A 147 1.35 -17.78 -11.05
CA MET A 147 2.16 -16.57 -10.81
C MET A 147 2.50 -16.47 -9.33
N PHE A 148 3.78 -16.31 -9.01
CA PHE A 148 4.19 -16.06 -7.63
C PHE A 148 3.71 -14.68 -7.15
N LEU A 149 3.07 -14.67 -5.98
CA LEU A 149 2.53 -13.48 -5.34
C LEU A 149 3.07 -13.38 -3.92
N ILE A 150 3.59 -12.21 -3.55
CA ILE A 150 3.83 -11.84 -2.16
C ILE A 150 3.12 -10.51 -1.87
N THR A 151 2.16 -10.51 -0.96
CA THR A 151 1.50 -9.25 -0.58
C THR A 151 2.24 -8.59 0.57
N PRO A 152 2.56 -7.29 0.46
CA PRO A 152 3.19 -6.57 1.57
C PRO A 152 2.24 -6.39 2.75
N SER A 153 0.92 -6.23 2.49
CA SER A 153 -0.03 -5.78 3.49
C SER A 153 -1.44 -6.40 3.41
N GLY A 154 -1.71 -7.29 2.43
CA GLY A 154 -2.96 -8.04 2.38
C GLY A 154 -3.07 -9.01 3.56
N SER A 155 -3.76 -8.61 4.63
CA SER A 155 -3.72 -9.28 5.93
C SER A 155 -4.86 -10.28 6.17
N ALA A 156 -5.95 -10.25 5.39
CA ALA A 156 -7.02 -11.26 5.46
C ALA A 156 -6.45 -12.66 5.19
N VAL A 157 -6.97 -13.66 5.89
CA VAL A 157 -6.47 -15.04 5.78
C VAL A 157 -6.56 -15.59 4.36
N GLU A 158 -7.52 -15.12 3.59
CA GLU A 158 -7.76 -15.51 2.20
C GLU A 158 -6.69 -14.99 1.24
N CYS A 159 -5.90 -13.97 1.61
CA CYS A 159 -4.84 -13.43 0.75
C CYS A 159 -3.73 -14.43 0.44
N VAL A 160 -3.54 -15.43 1.29
CA VAL A 160 -2.53 -16.50 1.15
C VAL A 160 -3.19 -17.89 1.17
N ALA A 161 -4.42 -17.99 0.66
CA ALA A 161 -5.15 -19.26 0.63
C ALA A 161 -4.58 -20.28 -0.39
N THR A 162 -3.73 -19.85 -1.32
CA THR A 162 -3.14 -20.66 -2.37
C THR A 162 -1.63 -20.84 -2.16
N ASP A 163 -1.05 -21.90 -2.71
CA ASP A 163 0.34 -22.27 -2.44
C ASP A 163 1.39 -21.37 -3.14
N ASN A 164 0.95 -20.52 -4.05
CA ASN A 164 1.75 -19.53 -4.76
C ASN A 164 1.71 -18.13 -4.11
N ALA A 165 0.95 -17.97 -3.02
CA ALA A 165 0.72 -16.69 -2.35
C ALA A 165 1.38 -16.66 -0.96
N PHE A 166 2.12 -15.58 -0.70
CA PHE A 166 2.82 -15.29 0.55
C PHE A 166 2.47 -13.89 1.02
N ARG A 167 2.70 -13.59 2.30
CA ARG A 167 2.58 -12.22 2.84
C ARG A 167 3.82 -11.80 3.63
N VAL A 168 4.03 -10.49 3.74
CA VAL A 168 5.04 -9.92 4.66
C VAL A 168 4.40 -9.45 5.95
N CYS A 169 3.19 -8.89 5.90
CA CYS A 169 2.44 -8.44 7.08
C CYS A 169 2.01 -9.61 7.99
N PHE A 170 1.47 -9.31 9.15
CA PHE A 170 0.81 -10.29 10.02
C PHE A 170 -0.68 -10.40 9.65
N ALA A 171 -1.29 -11.56 9.94
CA ALA A 171 -2.68 -11.84 9.59
C ALA A 171 -3.70 -11.07 10.45
N ASP A 172 -4.90 -10.85 9.93
CA ASP A 172 -6.01 -10.21 10.66
C ASP A 172 -6.32 -10.88 12.01
N PRO A 173 -6.35 -12.22 12.15
CA PRO A 173 -6.55 -12.86 13.46
C PRO A 173 -5.44 -12.53 14.47
N ASP A 174 -4.19 -12.36 14.01
CA ASP A 174 -3.08 -11.99 14.86
C ASP A 174 -3.23 -10.55 15.37
N GLN A 175 -3.67 -9.62 14.49
CA GLN A 175 -3.94 -8.24 14.86
C GLN A 175 -5.04 -8.13 15.91
N GLY A 176 -6.17 -8.80 15.69
CA GLY A 176 -7.29 -8.80 16.63
C GLY A 176 -6.92 -9.37 17.99
N THR A 177 -6.27 -10.53 17.98
CA THR A 177 -5.80 -11.20 19.20
C THR A 177 -4.76 -10.37 19.96
N ALA A 178 -3.76 -9.83 19.24
CA ALA A 178 -2.72 -9.01 19.85
C ALA A 178 -3.28 -7.69 20.42
N SER A 179 -4.24 -7.06 19.74
CA SER A 179 -4.92 -5.86 20.22
C SER A 179 -5.65 -6.11 21.55
N ALA A 180 -6.46 -7.16 21.63
CA ALA A 180 -7.16 -7.51 22.85
C ALA A 180 -6.20 -7.82 24.00
N LYS A 181 -5.13 -8.59 23.75
CA LYS A 181 -4.07 -8.87 24.73
C LYS A 181 -3.40 -7.59 25.20
N TYR A 182 -2.96 -6.74 24.28
CA TYR A 182 -2.27 -5.51 24.63
C TYR A 182 -3.14 -4.60 25.52
N ILE A 183 -4.42 -4.41 25.16
CA ILE A 183 -5.37 -3.60 25.94
C ILE A 183 -5.56 -4.18 27.34
N GLY A 184 -5.77 -5.48 27.48
CA GLY A 184 -6.00 -6.15 28.76
C GLY A 184 -4.77 -6.21 29.65
N GLU A 185 -3.62 -6.63 29.13
CA GLU A 185 -2.36 -6.75 29.87
C GLU A 185 -1.86 -5.39 30.38
N ASN A 186 -2.01 -4.33 29.56
CA ASN A 186 -1.64 -2.96 29.94
C ASN A 186 -2.76 -2.22 30.70
N LYS A 187 -3.93 -2.86 30.88
CA LYS A 187 -5.09 -2.31 31.64
C LYS A 187 -5.52 -0.94 31.10
N LEU A 188 -5.54 -0.79 29.78
CA LEU A 188 -5.90 0.48 29.15
C LEU A 188 -7.38 0.81 29.37
N ALA A 189 -8.25 -0.20 29.33
CA ALA A 189 -9.69 -0.08 29.51
C ALA A 189 -10.29 -1.44 29.87
N THR A 190 -11.54 -1.41 30.38
CA THR A 190 -12.34 -2.62 30.62
C THR A 190 -13.60 -2.67 29.78
N LYS A 191 -14.15 -1.50 29.38
CA LYS A 191 -15.35 -1.36 28.56
C LYS A 191 -14.97 -0.89 27.16
N ILE A 192 -15.16 -1.76 26.18
CA ILE A 192 -14.71 -1.57 24.81
C ILE A 192 -15.92 -1.40 23.90
N ALA A 193 -15.93 -0.35 23.09
CA ALA A 193 -16.76 -0.30 21.89
C ALA A 193 -15.94 -0.68 20.67
N ILE A 194 -16.54 -1.32 19.68
CA ILE A 194 -15.96 -1.64 18.39
C ILE A 194 -16.74 -0.90 17.32
N ILE A 195 -16.05 -0.25 16.38
CA ILE A 195 -16.65 0.29 15.16
C ILE A 195 -15.87 -0.30 13.99
N TYR A 196 -16.53 -1.06 13.11
CA TYR A 196 -15.87 -1.83 12.07
C TYR A 196 -16.61 -1.79 10.74
N ASP A 197 -15.88 -2.02 9.65
CA ASP A 197 -16.45 -2.15 8.30
C ASP A 197 -16.84 -3.61 8.01
N SER A 198 -18.15 -3.89 8.03
CA SER A 198 -18.66 -5.23 7.76
C SER A 198 -18.64 -5.62 6.27
N SER A 199 -18.21 -4.74 5.39
CA SER A 199 -18.09 -4.99 3.95
C SER A 199 -16.69 -5.40 3.50
N THR A 200 -15.72 -5.51 4.44
CA THR A 200 -14.36 -5.95 4.16
C THR A 200 -13.95 -7.13 5.04
N GLU A 201 -13.21 -8.06 4.46
CA GLU A 201 -12.61 -9.22 5.12
C GLU A 201 -11.62 -8.79 6.19
N TYR A 202 -10.77 -7.78 5.90
CA TYR A 202 -9.83 -7.14 6.81
C TYR A 202 -10.48 -6.75 8.14
N SER A 203 -11.46 -5.87 8.07
CA SER A 203 -12.09 -5.31 9.27
C SER A 203 -12.88 -6.37 10.07
N SER A 204 -13.59 -7.24 9.36
CA SER A 204 -14.38 -8.32 9.94
C SER A 204 -13.48 -9.38 10.61
N GLY A 205 -12.38 -9.79 9.95
CA GLY A 205 -11.44 -10.79 10.48
C GLY A 205 -10.74 -10.31 11.76
N ILE A 206 -10.27 -9.07 11.79
CA ILE A 206 -9.67 -8.48 12.99
C ILE A 206 -10.70 -8.39 14.12
N ARG A 207 -11.91 -7.88 13.82
CA ARG A 207 -13.00 -7.77 14.80
C ARG A 207 -13.36 -9.13 15.40
N GLU A 208 -13.49 -10.17 14.61
CA GLU A 208 -13.83 -11.52 15.08
C GLU A 208 -12.78 -12.07 16.05
N ALA A 209 -11.51 -11.95 15.70
CA ALA A 209 -10.41 -12.40 16.56
C ALA A 209 -10.30 -11.58 17.87
N PHE A 210 -10.52 -10.26 17.77
CA PHE A 210 -10.56 -9.39 18.94
C PHE A 210 -11.67 -9.81 19.91
N VAL A 211 -12.90 -10.01 19.42
CA VAL A 211 -14.05 -10.42 20.25
C VAL A 211 -13.82 -11.79 20.88
N ALA A 212 -13.23 -12.73 20.13
CA ALA A 212 -12.93 -14.07 20.65
C ALA A 212 -11.91 -14.02 21.82
N GLU A 213 -10.93 -13.12 21.76
CA GLU A 213 -9.90 -12.96 22.81
C GLU A 213 -10.33 -12.05 23.97
N ALA A 214 -11.25 -11.11 23.74
CA ALA A 214 -11.64 -10.07 24.69
C ALA A 214 -12.02 -10.64 26.09
N ALA A 215 -12.80 -11.71 26.12
CA ALA A 215 -13.22 -12.33 27.39
C ALA A 215 -12.03 -12.92 28.18
N ASN A 216 -11.03 -13.47 27.50
CA ASN A 216 -9.81 -14.01 28.10
C ASN A 216 -8.98 -12.89 28.77
N GLN A 217 -9.10 -11.68 28.24
CA GLN A 217 -8.39 -10.49 28.71
C GLN A 217 -9.20 -9.66 29.72
N GLY A 218 -10.41 -10.10 30.06
CA GLY A 218 -11.30 -9.40 31.00
C GLY A 218 -11.90 -8.11 30.42
N LEU A 219 -12.02 -8.03 29.10
CA LEU A 219 -12.62 -6.93 28.37
C LEU A 219 -14.10 -7.18 28.14
N GLU A 220 -14.94 -6.20 28.44
CA GLU A 220 -16.37 -6.20 28.18
C GLU A 220 -16.66 -5.43 26.88
N ILE A 221 -17.21 -6.08 25.87
CA ILE A 221 -17.68 -5.42 24.65
C ILE A 221 -19.05 -4.79 24.96
N VAL A 222 -19.10 -3.49 25.13
CA VAL A 222 -20.31 -2.73 25.50
C VAL A 222 -21.07 -2.22 24.29
N ALA A 223 -20.42 -2.09 23.13
CA ALA A 223 -21.03 -1.77 21.84
C ALA A 223 -20.20 -2.43 20.71
N ASP A 224 -20.88 -2.90 19.68
CA ASP A 224 -20.28 -3.59 18.53
C ASP A 224 -21.02 -3.15 17.28
N GLU A 225 -20.50 -2.12 16.61
CA GLU A 225 -21.23 -1.31 15.64
C GLU A 225 -20.60 -1.41 14.25
N ALA A 226 -21.40 -1.85 13.30
CA ALA A 226 -20.96 -1.96 11.90
C ALA A 226 -21.25 -0.69 11.09
N PHE A 227 -20.45 -0.52 10.04
CA PHE A 227 -20.77 0.29 8.88
C PHE A 227 -20.40 -0.48 7.61
N THR A 228 -20.62 0.11 6.43
CA THR A 228 -20.23 -0.44 5.13
C THR A 228 -19.64 0.66 4.26
N ALA A 229 -18.96 0.29 3.18
CA ALA A 229 -18.40 1.23 2.22
C ALA A 229 -19.40 2.27 1.70
N ASP A 230 -20.70 1.91 1.60
CA ASP A 230 -21.77 2.83 1.18
C ASP A 230 -22.22 3.82 2.29
N SER A 231 -21.74 3.65 3.52
CA SER A 231 -22.17 4.43 4.70
C SER A 231 -21.00 4.82 5.60
N ASN A 232 -19.88 5.23 5.00
CA ASN A 232 -18.59 5.48 5.68
C ASN A 232 -18.24 6.97 5.89
N THR A 233 -19.23 7.85 5.92
CA THR A 233 -19.00 9.31 6.09
C THR A 233 -19.68 9.91 7.32
N ASP A 234 -20.62 9.19 7.94
CA ASP A 234 -21.31 9.61 9.17
C ASP A 234 -21.39 8.44 10.16
N PHE A 235 -20.65 8.57 11.24
CA PHE A 235 -20.54 7.61 12.34
C PHE A 235 -21.24 8.06 13.60
N SER A 236 -22.12 9.07 13.50
CA SER A 236 -22.80 9.69 14.63
C SER A 236 -23.57 8.69 15.48
N VAL A 237 -24.24 7.72 14.84
CA VAL A 237 -25.03 6.69 15.52
C VAL A 237 -24.13 5.72 16.28
N GLN A 238 -23.04 5.25 15.65
CA GLN A 238 -22.09 4.33 16.27
C GLN A 238 -21.41 4.98 17.48
N LEU A 239 -20.98 6.25 17.33
CA LEU A 239 -20.36 7.00 18.41
C LEU A 239 -21.33 7.29 19.58
N ASP A 240 -22.60 7.62 19.30
CA ASP A 240 -23.61 7.82 20.34
C ASP A 240 -23.85 6.53 21.13
N LYS A 241 -23.96 5.38 20.47
CA LYS A 241 -24.10 4.10 21.13
C LYS A 241 -22.90 3.73 22.00
N ALA A 242 -21.67 3.95 21.49
CA ALA A 242 -20.45 3.75 22.25
C ALA A 242 -20.40 4.64 23.51
N LYS A 243 -20.73 5.91 23.36
CA LYS A 243 -20.78 6.89 24.46
C LYS A 243 -21.84 6.55 25.49
N ASP A 244 -23.06 6.23 25.07
CA ASP A 244 -24.18 5.89 25.93
C ASP A 244 -23.95 4.57 26.70
N ALA A 245 -23.25 3.62 26.08
CA ALA A 245 -22.82 2.37 26.72
C ALA A 245 -21.65 2.55 27.70
N GLY A 246 -21.07 3.76 27.77
CA GLY A 246 -19.96 4.09 28.67
C GLY A 246 -18.64 3.43 28.24
N ALA A 247 -18.37 3.33 26.96
CA ALA A 247 -17.10 2.83 26.45
C ALA A 247 -15.93 3.71 26.92
N GLU A 248 -14.90 3.07 27.44
CA GLU A 248 -13.65 3.68 27.89
C GLU A 248 -12.61 3.71 26.74
N LEU A 249 -12.73 2.73 25.82
CA LEU A 249 -11.91 2.60 24.63
C LEU A 249 -12.80 2.25 23.43
N VAL A 250 -12.49 2.85 22.28
CA VAL A 250 -13.07 2.50 20.98
C VAL A 250 -12.00 1.81 20.14
N PHE A 251 -12.24 0.53 19.84
CA PHE A 251 -11.40 -0.27 18.95
C PHE A 251 -11.86 -0.07 17.50
N LEU A 252 -10.93 0.28 16.63
CA LEU A 252 -11.16 0.67 15.25
C LEU A 252 -10.32 -0.22 14.30
N PRO A 253 -10.75 -1.44 13.99
CA PRO A 253 -10.11 -2.29 12.98
C PRO A 253 -10.52 -1.83 11.58
N ILE A 254 -10.12 -0.63 11.18
CA ILE A 254 -10.54 0.06 9.95
C ILE A 254 -9.38 0.83 9.33
N TYR A 255 -9.58 1.36 8.14
CA TYR A 255 -8.59 2.17 7.46
C TYR A 255 -8.57 3.63 7.95
N TYR A 256 -7.44 4.30 7.72
CA TYR A 256 -7.14 5.62 8.26
C TYR A 256 -8.12 6.73 7.82
N GLN A 257 -8.74 6.61 6.65
CA GLN A 257 -9.68 7.62 6.16
C GLN A 257 -10.95 7.68 7.02
N GLU A 258 -11.62 6.54 7.23
CA GLU A 258 -12.78 6.43 8.09
C GLU A 258 -12.44 6.77 9.54
N ALA A 259 -11.27 6.34 10.01
CA ALA A 259 -10.78 6.66 11.33
C ALA A 259 -10.64 8.17 11.55
N SER A 260 -10.11 8.90 10.57
CA SER A 260 -9.98 10.37 10.66
C SER A 260 -11.34 11.06 10.83
N ILE A 261 -12.38 10.55 10.15
CA ILE A 261 -13.76 11.05 10.25
C ILE A 261 -14.33 10.72 11.63
N ILE A 262 -14.12 9.49 12.12
CA ILE A 262 -14.56 9.06 13.45
C ILE A 262 -13.94 9.93 14.54
N LEU A 263 -12.63 10.16 14.51
CA LEU A 263 -11.92 11.01 15.48
C LEU A 263 -12.49 12.42 15.48
N LYS A 264 -12.71 12.99 14.30
CA LYS A 264 -13.32 14.33 14.19
C LYS A 264 -14.74 14.35 14.76
N GLN A 265 -15.60 13.40 14.40
CA GLN A 265 -16.97 13.35 14.88
C GLN A 265 -17.06 13.06 16.39
N ALA A 266 -16.16 12.25 16.93
CA ALA A 266 -16.06 12.01 18.38
C ALA A 266 -15.68 13.29 19.13
N HIS A 267 -14.72 14.06 18.59
CA HIS A 267 -14.35 15.38 19.14
C HIS A 267 -15.56 16.34 19.14
N ASP A 268 -16.27 16.44 18.00
CA ASP A 268 -17.44 17.32 17.85
C ASP A 268 -18.59 16.93 18.82
N LYS A 269 -18.63 15.66 19.27
CA LYS A 269 -19.59 15.12 20.26
C LYS A 269 -19.09 15.21 21.70
N GLU A 270 -17.92 15.77 21.94
CA GLU A 270 -17.30 15.78 23.28
C GLU A 270 -17.20 14.35 23.86
N PHE A 271 -16.83 13.38 23.02
CA PHE A 271 -16.57 11.99 23.38
C PHE A 271 -15.09 11.70 23.18
N ALA A 272 -14.36 11.51 24.27
CA ALA A 272 -12.91 11.36 24.30
C ALA A 272 -12.49 10.04 24.97
N PRO A 273 -12.83 8.87 24.39
CA PRO A 273 -12.31 7.59 24.84
C PRO A 273 -10.85 7.43 24.40
N ILE A 274 -10.19 6.37 24.83
CA ILE A 274 -8.97 5.90 24.17
C ILE A 274 -9.38 5.35 22.81
N PHE A 275 -8.69 5.76 21.73
CA PHE A 275 -8.83 5.15 20.42
C PHE A 275 -7.67 4.17 20.18
N PHE A 276 -8.00 2.98 19.71
CA PHE A 276 -7.04 1.94 19.43
C PHE A 276 -7.37 1.28 18.09
N GLY A 277 -6.38 1.19 17.20
CA GLY A 277 -6.54 0.59 15.87
C GLY A 277 -5.48 -0.45 15.56
N CYS A 278 -5.45 -0.84 14.30
CA CYS A 278 -4.53 -1.82 13.73
C CYS A 278 -3.64 -1.16 12.67
N ASP A 279 -2.95 -1.94 11.87
CA ASP A 279 -2.05 -1.48 10.82
C ASP A 279 -2.70 -0.50 9.84
N GLY A 280 -3.98 -0.70 9.49
CA GLY A 280 -4.74 0.21 8.63
C GLY A 280 -4.92 1.64 9.16
N MET A 281 -4.50 1.91 10.41
CA MET A 281 -4.44 3.28 10.94
C MET A 281 -3.17 4.02 10.51
N ASP A 282 -2.12 3.31 10.10
CA ASP A 282 -0.89 3.95 9.65
C ASP A 282 -1.14 4.74 8.36
N GLY A 283 -0.75 6.00 8.37
CA GLY A 283 -1.12 6.99 7.34
C GLY A 283 -2.12 8.05 7.82
N ILE A 284 -2.72 7.92 9.02
CA ILE A 284 -3.72 8.88 9.53
C ILE A 284 -3.15 10.31 9.63
N LEU A 285 -1.88 10.44 9.94
CA LEU A 285 -1.19 11.74 10.02
C LEU A 285 -0.99 12.40 8.65
N SER A 286 -1.14 11.66 7.55
CA SER A 286 -1.01 12.15 6.17
C SER A 286 -2.34 12.54 5.52
N VAL A 287 -3.49 12.37 6.22
CA VAL A 287 -4.82 12.68 5.67
C VAL A 287 -4.95 14.15 5.35
N THR A 288 -5.26 14.45 4.10
CA THR A 288 -5.42 15.84 3.62
C THR A 288 -6.54 16.56 4.37
N ASN A 289 -6.25 17.76 4.91
CA ASN A 289 -7.16 18.59 5.68
C ASN A 289 -7.64 17.97 7.01
N PHE A 290 -7.03 16.91 7.50
CA PHE A 290 -7.28 16.39 8.83
C PHE A 290 -6.47 17.20 9.87
N ASP A 291 -7.10 17.55 10.96
CA ASP A 291 -6.42 18.12 12.12
C ASP A 291 -5.72 16.99 12.90
N THR A 292 -4.42 16.83 12.67
CA THR A 292 -3.64 15.74 13.27
C THR A 292 -3.59 15.77 14.80
N SER A 293 -3.91 16.92 15.42
CA SER A 293 -4.05 17.01 16.88
C SER A 293 -5.19 16.14 17.43
N LEU A 294 -6.18 15.79 16.59
CA LEU A 294 -7.26 14.86 16.94
C LEU A 294 -6.80 13.41 17.06
N ALA A 295 -5.65 13.08 16.47
CA ALA A 295 -5.03 11.76 16.61
C ALA A 295 -4.08 11.66 17.83
N GLU A 296 -3.94 12.74 18.62
CA GLU A 296 -3.10 12.70 19.83
C GLU A 296 -3.58 11.62 20.80
N GLY A 297 -2.69 10.73 21.19
CA GLY A 297 -3.01 9.62 22.08
C GLY A 297 -3.62 8.39 21.39
N LEU A 298 -3.93 8.43 20.09
CA LEU A 298 -4.32 7.25 19.30
C LEU A 298 -3.21 6.19 19.37
N MET A 299 -3.60 4.95 19.59
CA MET A 299 -2.69 3.80 19.60
C MET A 299 -3.02 2.88 18.44
N LEU A 300 -2.01 2.22 17.88
CA LEU A 300 -2.18 1.22 16.82
C LEU A 300 -1.10 0.13 16.91
N LEU A 301 -1.37 -0.99 16.26
CA LEU A 301 -0.38 -2.04 16.06
C LEU A 301 0.29 -1.85 14.69
N THR A 302 1.62 -1.94 14.66
CA THR A 302 2.44 -1.85 13.45
C THR A 302 3.70 -2.68 13.62
N PRO A 303 4.29 -3.25 12.55
CA PRO A 303 5.59 -3.92 12.65
C PRO A 303 6.78 -2.97 12.60
N PHE A 304 6.57 -1.68 12.24
CA PHE A 304 7.61 -0.73 11.85
C PHE A 304 7.51 0.59 12.61
N SER A 305 8.67 1.20 12.87
CA SER A 305 8.76 2.57 13.36
C SER A 305 10.00 3.26 12.78
N THR A 306 9.84 4.50 12.34
CA THR A 306 10.95 5.35 11.84
C THR A 306 11.92 5.75 12.94
N THR A 307 11.53 5.61 14.21
CA THR A 307 12.35 5.97 15.37
C THR A 307 13.29 4.85 15.84
N GLU A 308 13.15 3.64 15.31
CA GLU A 308 14.06 2.53 15.61
C GLU A 308 15.41 2.72 14.89
N GLU A 309 16.53 2.43 15.57
CA GLU A 309 17.87 2.53 14.97
C GLU A 309 18.03 1.63 13.73
N SER A 310 17.35 0.46 13.73
CA SER A 310 17.37 -0.48 12.59
C SER A 310 16.73 0.07 11.32
N SER A 311 15.76 0.99 11.43
CA SER A 311 15.05 1.59 10.31
C SER A 311 15.65 2.90 9.82
N LYS A 312 16.64 3.45 10.53
CA LYS A 312 17.19 4.78 10.26
C LYS A 312 17.75 4.94 8.85
N ALA A 313 18.56 3.99 8.38
CA ALA A 313 19.17 4.06 7.05
C ALA A 313 18.10 4.06 5.95
N PHE A 314 17.09 3.19 6.08
CA PHE A 314 15.95 3.14 5.18
C PHE A 314 15.15 4.46 5.21
N THR A 315 14.84 4.96 6.41
CA THR A 315 14.09 6.22 6.58
C THR A 315 14.83 7.38 5.90
N GLU A 316 16.14 7.53 6.14
CA GLU A 316 16.95 8.57 5.50
C GLU A 316 16.97 8.43 3.97
N ALA A 317 17.12 7.22 3.43
CA ALA A 317 17.10 6.96 1.99
C ALA A 317 15.72 7.23 1.37
N TYR A 318 14.66 6.82 2.05
CA TYR A 318 13.28 7.04 1.61
C TYR A 318 12.92 8.53 1.57
N VAL A 319 13.23 9.27 2.64
CA VAL A 319 13.03 10.74 2.70
C VAL A 319 13.85 11.45 1.62
N ALA A 320 15.09 11.02 1.38
CA ALA A 320 15.93 11.60 0.33
C ALA A 320 15.37 11.35 -1.09
N ALA A 321 14.72 10.19 -1.33
CA ALA A 321 14.16 9.83 -2.62
C ALA A 321 12.79 10.47 -2.86
N TYR A 322 11.91 10.50 -1.85
CA TYR A 322 10.50 10.83 -2.03
C TYR A 322 10.04 12.09 -1.27
N GLY A 323 10.85 12.64 -0.36
CA GLY A 323 10.56 13.88 0.36
C GLY A 323 9.49 13.76 1.45
N ILE A 324 9.11 12.54 1.82
CA ILE A 324 8.14 12.22 2.86
C ILE A 324 8.68 11.11 3.77
N GLU A 325 8.18 11.03 5.02
CA GLU A 325 8.47 9.92 5.93
C GLU A 325 7.84 8.62 5.43
N PRO A 326 8.55 7.47 5.53
CA PRO A 326 7.96 6.18 5.24
C PRO A 326 6.97 5.77 6.33
N ASN A 327 5.97 4.97 5.94
CA ASN A 327 5.10 4.23 6.83
C ASN A 327 5.42 2.73 6.77
N GLN A 328 4.69 1.90 7.53
CA GLN A 328 4.92 0.45 7.54
C GLN A 328 4.75 -0.20 6.16
N PHE A 329 3.84 0.31 5.31
CA PHE A 329 3.58 -0.27 3.98
C PHE A 329 4.79 -0.14 3.04
N ALA A 330 5.54 0.96 3.18
CA ALA A 330 6.82 1.12 2.47
C ALA A 330 7.86 0.11 2.96
N ALA A 331 7.94 -0.09 4.28
CA ALA A 331 8.87 -1.04 4.87
C ALA A 331 8.48 -2.51 4.56
N ASP A 332 7.19 -2.84 4.57
CA ASP A 332 6.71 -4.18 4.23
C ASP A 332 7.00 -4.54 2.76
N SER A 333 6.79 -3.61 1.81
CA SER A 333 7.13 -3.85 0.41
C SER A 333 8.65 -3.88 0.18
N TYR A 334 9.42 -3.03 0.86
CA TYR A 334 10.87 -3.12 0.84
C TYR A 334 11.33 -4.52 1.28
N ASP A 335 10.81 -5.04 2.38
CA ASP A 335 11.09 -6.40 2.86
C ASP A 335 10.59 -7.47 1.88
N ALA A 336 9.45 -7.26 1.19
CA ALA A 336 8.94 -8.18 0.17
C ALA A 336 9.93 -8.34 -1.00
N ILE A 337 10.52 -7.25 -1.49
CA ILE A 337 11.52 -7.28 -2.55
C ILE A 337 12.80 -8.01 -2.07
N TYR A 338 13.21 -7.81 -0.82
CA TYR A 338 14.34 -8.56 -0.25
C TYR A 338 14.03 -10.04 -0.01
N ALA A 339 12.78 -10.39 0.31
CA ALA A 339 12.33 -11.79 0.38
C ALA A 339 12.34 -12.45 -1.01
N ILE A 340 11.81 -11.73 -2.03
CA ILE A 340 11.91 -12.17 -3.44
C ILE A 340 13.37 -12.39 -3.83
N LYS A 341 14.26 -11.44 -3.53
CA LYS A 341 15.70 -11.58 -3.78
C LYS A 341 16.26 -12.85 -3.17
N ALA A 342 16.04 -13.06 -1.88
CA ALA A 342 16.55 -14.23 -1.18
C ALA A 342 16.02 -15.54 -1.76
N ALA A 343 14.72 -15.60 -2.09
CA ALA A 343 14.10 -16.78 -2.70
C ALA A 343 14.62 -17.04 -4.12
N VAL A 344 14.82 -15.99 -4.94
CA VAL A 344 15.41 -16.07 -6.28
C VAL A 344 16.85 -16.58 -6.23
N GLU A 345 17.66 -16.11 -5.28
CA GLU A 345 19.02 -16.60 -5.05
C GLU A 345 19.04 -18.06 -4.61
N GLN A 346 18.16 -18.44 -3.66
CA GLN A 346 18.03 -19.80 -3.16
C GLN A 346 17.58 -20.78 -4.25
N ALA A 347 16.63 -20.37 -5.08
CA ALA A 347 16.07 -21.20 -6.15
C ALA A 347 16.95 -21.26 -7.41
N GLY A 348 17.92 -20.34 -7.56
CA GLY A 348 18.75 -20.24 -8.75
C GLY A 348 17.97 -19.78 -10.00
N VAL A 349 16.98 -18.89 -9.82
CA VAL A 349 16.16 -18.32 -10.91
C VAL A 349 17.03 -17.52 -11.87
N THR A 350 16.71 -17.59 -13.16
CA THR A 350 17.34 -16.83 -14.25
C THR A 350 16.30 -16.03 -15.03
N ALA A 351 16.72 -14.95 -15.69
CA ALA A 351 15.81 -14.01 -16.36
C ALA A 351 15.05 -14.61 -17.57
N ASP A 352 15.50 -15.73 -18.11
CA ASP A 352 14.89 -16.42 -19.25
C ASP A 352 13.81 -17.45 -18.83
N MET A 353 13.64 -17.68 -17.53
CA MET A 353 12.57 -18.53 -17.02
C MET A 353 11.21 -17.86 -17.20
N SER A 354 10.19 -18.67 -17.50
CA SER A 354 8.80 -18.18 -17.51
C SER A 354 8.32 -17.84 -16.11
N ALA A 355 7.31 -16.95 -15.99
CA ALA A 355 6.70 -16.62 -14.70
C ALA A 355 6.22 -17.86 -13.94
N SER A 356 5.64 -18.84 -14.66
CA SER A 356 5.20 -20.11 -14.07
C SER A 356 6.35 -20.98 -13.58
N ASP A 357 7.47 -21.07 -14.31
CA ASP A 357 8.66 -21.81 -13.85
C ASP A 357 9.30 -21.12 -12.63
N ILE A 358 9.30 -19.78 -12.61
CA ILE A 358 9.75 -18.98 -11.47
C ILE A 358 8.87 -19.26 -10.26
N CYS A 359 7.55 -19.24 -10.42
CA CYS A 359 6.60 -19.55 -9.34
C CYS A 359 6.88 -20.92 -8.73
N ASP A 360 7.03 -21.97 -9.57
CA ASP A 360 7.33 -23.32 -9.12
C ASP A 360 8.68 -23.43 -8.37
N ALA A 361 9.67 -22.60 -8.74
CA ALA A 361 10.94 -22.52 -8.06
C ALA A 361 10.87 -21.74 -6.74
N LEU A 362 10.09 -20.65 -6.70
CA LEU A 362 10.02 -19.77 -5.52
C LEU A 362 9.16 -20.36 -4.39
N LYS A 363 8.07 -21.09 -4.70
CA LYS A 363 7.22 -21.72 -3.67
C LYS A 363 7.99 -22.51 -2.60
N PRO A 364 8.84 -23.47 -2.94
CA PRO A 364 9.64 -24.17 -1.93
C PRO A 364 10.74 -23.28 -1.33
N ALA A 365 11.38 -22.42 -2.13
CA ALA A 365 12.46 -21.56 -1.67
C ALA A 365 12.02 -20.60 -0.55
N MET A 366 10.79 -20.05 -0.64
CA MET A 366 10.24 -19.18 0.40
C MET A 366 10.19 -19.82 1.78
N THR A 367 10.02 -21.13 1.87
CA THR A 367 9.99 -21.85 3.16
C THR A 367 11.38 -22.20 3.69
N GLU A 368 12.44 -21.95 2.92
CA GLU A 368 13.83 -22.25 3.25
C GLU A 368 14.66 -21.00 3.53
N ILE A 369 14.19 -19.82 3.14
CA ILE A 369 14.89 -18.55 3.38
C ILE A 369 14.64 -18.02 4.79
N SER A 370 15.56 -17.17 5.24
CA SER A 370 15.39 -16.30 6.41
C SER A 370 15.99 -14.95 6.09
N ILE A 371 15.25 -13.87 6.40
CA ILE A 371 15.74 -12.50 6.22
C ILE A 371 15.65 -11.70 7.51
N ASP A 372 16.58 -10.78 7.70
CA ASP A 372 16.46 -9.68 8.65
C ASP A 372 15.96 -8.46 7.89
N GLY A 373 14.68 -8.12 8.09
CA GLY A 373 14.02 -7.01 7.43
C GLY A 373 13.81 -5.80 8.36
N LEU A 374 13.20 -4.77 7.83
CA LEU A 374 12.81 -3.56 8.56
C LEU A 374 11.65 -3.85 9.52
N THR A 375 10.78 -4.78 9.14
CA THR A 375 9.54 -5.08 9.82
C THR A 375 9.59 -6.36 10.66
N GLY A 376 10.71 -7.08 10.63
CA GLY A 376 10.95 -8.27 11.44
C GLY A 376 12.38 -8.78 11.30
N THR A 377 12.92 -9.34 12.38
CA THR A 377 14.24 -9.98 12.41
C THR A 377 14.08 -11.48 12.34
N GLY A 378 14.90 -12.16 11.51
CA GLY A 378 14.83 -13.60 11.31
C GLY A 378 13.48 -14.04 10.77
N MET A 379 12.90 -13.28 9.83
CA MET A 379 11.65 -13.65 9.20
C MET A 379 11.81 -14.90 8.38
N VAL A 380 10.93 -15.86 8.63
CA VAL A 380 10.81 -17.14 7.91
C VAL A 380 9.35 -17.38 7.57
N TRP A 381 9.08 -18.05 6.47
CA TRP A 381 7.72 -18.34 6.03
C TRP A 381 7.39 -19.82 6.17
N ASN A 382 6.16 -20.10 6.58
CA ASN A 382 5.63 -21.46 6.57
C ASN A 382 4.98 -21.81 5.22
N ALA A 383 4.59 -23.05 5.04
CA ALA A 383 3.97 -23.54 3.80
C ALA A 383 2.58 -22.94 3.51
N ASN A 384 1.98 -22.21 4.45
CA ASN A 384 0.74 -21.50 4.25
C ASN A 384 0.96 -20.02 3.87
N GLY A 385 2.20 -19.64 3.50
CA GLY A 385 2.54 -18.27 3.11
C GLY A 385 2.65 -17.26 4.25
N GLU A 386 2.59 -17.70 5.51
CA GLU A 386 2.60 -16.85 6.69
C GLU A 386 4.02 -16.64 7.24
N PRO A 387 4.43 -15.40 7.56
CA PRO A 387 5.69 -15.12 8.24
C PRO A 387 5.56 -15.32 9.77
N ASN A 388 6.68 -15.54 10.45
CA ASN A 388 6.78 -15.55 11.91
C ASN A 388 6.88 -14.12 12.49
N LYS A 389 5.90 -13.26 12.20
CA LYS A 389 5.92 -11.84 12.52
C LYS A 389 4.97 -11.50 13.67
N ALA A 390 5.36 -10.57 14.54
CA ALA A 390 4.55 -10.10 15.64
C ALA A 390 4.37 -8.57 15.55
N PRO A 391 3.16 -8.05 15.80
CA PRO A 391 2.94 -6.61 15.84
C PRO A 391 3.57 -5.98 17.08
N LYS A 392 3.93 -4.70 16.95
CA LYS A 392 4.36 -3.80 18.03
C LYS A 392 3.29 -2.74 18.26
N ALA A 393 3.16 -2.23 19.45
CA ALA A 393 2.25 -1.11 19.73
C ALA A 393 2.99 0.23 19.61
N VAL A 394 2.36 1.17 18.94
CA VAL A 394 2.79 2.57 18.90
C VAL A 394 1.66 3.47 19.36
N LYS A 395 2.03 4.67 19.82
CA LYS A 395 1.11 5.73 20.21
C LYS A 395 1.49 7.02 19.51
N ILE A 396 0.51 7.78 19.05
CA ILE A 396 0.75 9.12 18.51
C ILE A 396 0.93 10.09 19.67
N VAL A 397 2.10 10.73 19.73
CA VAL A 397 2.50 11.71 20.75
C VAL A 397 3.14 12.91 20.04
N ASN A 398 2.60 14.10 20.25
CA ASN A 398 3.05 15.34 19.59
C ASN A 398 3.07 15.24 18.04
N GLY A 399 2.17 14.42 17.46
CA GLY A 399 2.08 14.22 16.02
C GLY A 399 3.10 13.25 15.43
N GLU A 400 3.79 12.45 16.24
CA GLU A 400 4.75 11.43 15.84
C GLU A 400 4.39 10.06 16.43
N TYR A 401 4.80 8.97 15.78
CA TYR A 401 4.61 7.62 16.28
C TYR A 401 5.71 7.27 17.28
N GLU A 402 5.34 7.03 18.54
CA GLU A 402 6.24 6.58 19.60
C GLU A 402 5.97 5.11 19.97
N MET A 403 7.03 4.29 19.99
CA MET A 403 6.96 2.89 20.45
C MET A 403 6.54 2.82 21.92
N GLN A 404 5.71 1.82 22.26
CA GLN A 404 5.18 1.60 23.60
C GLN A 404 5.78 0.36 24.27
#